data_fbb050348d9981fb74f6df42cb3cc648
#
_entry.id   fbb050348d9981fb74f6df42cb3cc648
#
_cell.length_a   1.000
_cell.length_b   1.000
_cell.length_c   1.000
_cell.angle_alpha   90.00
_cell.angle_beta   90.00
_cell.angle_gamma   90.00
#
_symmetry.space_group_name_H-M   'P 1'
#
loop_
_entity.id
_entity.type
_entity.pdbx_description
1 polymer ?
#
loop_
_entity_poly.entity_id
_entity_poly.type
_entity_poly.pdbx_seq_one_letter_code
_entity_poly.pdbx_strand_id
1 'polypeptide(L)'
;MPDGSFREVEARSIEMHYHRVDAAKAGRIVGIALKGVDEAEIKRGMALLPRHAEPRATRSFEAEVMVLNHPTRIREGYEPVVHLETLSETAIFRPEGGKLLPGDTGMTDIEFKFRPYFIEEGQRFVFREGASKGVGTVVSTDTDGPSTPADD
;
A
#
# COMPACT_ATOMS: atom_id res chain seq x y z
N MET A 1 2.03 -12.07 3.59
CA MET A 1 2.64 -12.23 4.94
C MET A 1 3.46 -10.96 5.24
N PRO A 2 3.88 -10.69 6.50
CA PRO A 2 4.62 -9.46 6.84
C PRO A 2 5.96 -9.30 6.11
N ASP A 3 6.55 -10.38 5.65
CA ASP A 3 7.78 -10.43 4.85
C ASP A 3 7.54 -10.22 3.34
N GLY A 4 6.31 -9.99 2.93
CA GLY A 4 5.91 -9.87 1.53
C GLY A 4 5.63 -11.20 0.82
N SER A 5 5.79 -12.34 1.51
CA SER A 5 5.43 -13.64 0.95
C SER A 5 3.91 -13.84 0.91
N PHE A 6 3.46 -14.77 0.08
CA PHE A 6 2.05 -15.15 -0.02
C PHE A 6 1.89 -16.60 0.45
N ARG A 7 0.79 -16.83 1.16
CA ARG A 7 0.46 -18.16 1.71
C ARG A 7 -0.91 -18.58 1.19
N GLU A 8 -1.02 -19.83 0.78
CA GLU A 8 -2.32 -20.43 0.44
C GLU A 8 -3.13 -20.67 1.72
N VAL A 9 -4.38 -20.22 1.71
CA VAL A 9 -5.33 -20.36 2.81
C VAL A 9 -6.67 -20.83 2.27
N GLU A 10 -7.46 -21.48 3.12
CA GLU A 10 -8.82 -21.92 2.79
C GLU A 10 -9.84 -20.99 3.42
N ALA A 11 -10.71 -20.38 2.61
CA ALA A 11 -11.87 -19.64 3.08
C ALA A 11 -13.00 -20.64 3.44
N ARG A 12 -13.32 -20.75 4.73
CA ARG A 12 -14.34 -21.71 5.23
C ARG A 12 -15.75 -21.18 5.23
N SER A 13 -15.89 -19.90 5.51
CA SER A 13 -17.19 -19.25 5.53
C SER A 13 -17.05 -17.76 5.31
N ILE A 14 -18.11 -17.17 4.79
CA ILE A 14 -18.24 -15.73 4.62
C ILE A 14 -19.45 -15.28 5.44
N GLU A 15 -19.29 -14.21 6.19
CA GLU A 15 -20.36 -13.59 6.98
C GLU A 15 -20.52 -12.12 6.62
N MET A 16 -21.75 -11.67 6.54
CA MET A 16 -22.12 -10.28 6.33
C MET A 16 -23.20 -9.91 7.33
N HIS A 17 -22.95 -8.87 8.14
CA HIS A 17 -23.86 -8.44 9.22
C HIS A 17 -24.23 -9.58 10.18
N TYR A 18 -23.25 -10.41 10.57
CA TYR A 18 -23.41 -11.60 11.45
C TYR A 18 -24.25 -12.72 10.86
N HIS A 19 -24.57 -12.69 9.56
CA HIS A 19 -25.26 -13.76 8.86
C HIS A 19 -24.31 -14.43 7.86
N ARG A 20 -24.31 -15.75 7.87
CA ARG A 20 -23.56 -16.54 6.90
C ARG A 20 -24.15 -16.36 5.52
N VAL A 21 -23.28 -16.13 4.52
CA VAL A 21 -23.66 -15.96 3.12
C VAL A 21 -22.81 -16.88 2.24
N ASP A 22 -23.34 -17.33 1.11
CA ASP A 22 -22.64 -18.19 0.17
C ASP A 22 -21.65 -17.42 -0.71
N ALA A 23 -21.93 -16.14 -0.95
CA ALA A 23 -21.07 -15.26 -1.73
C ALA A 23 -21.23 -13.79 -1.30
N ALA A 24 -20.19 -13.00 -1.54
CA ALA A 24 -20.22 -11.56 -1.37
C ALA A 24 -19.71 -10.88 -2.65
N LYS A 25 -20.30 -9.72 -2.96
CA LYS A 25 -19.89 -8.89 -4.10
C LYS A 25 -18.91 -7.83 -3.67
N ALA A 26 -18.12 -7.33 -4.61
CA ALA A 26 -17.23 -6.19 -4.41
C ALA A 26 -17.97 -4.98 -3.80
N GLY A 27 -17.27 -4.20 -2.98
CA GLY A 27 -17.83 -3.05 -2.26
C GLY A 27 -18.54 -3.41 -0.95
N ARG A 28 -18.47 -4.67 -0.49
CA ARG A 28 -19.05 -5.11 0.78
C ARG A 28 -17.97 -5.37 1.83
N ILE A 29 -18.29 -5.06 3.07
CA ILE A 29 -17.49 -5.44 4.23
C ILE A 29 -17.99 -6.80 4.71
N VAL A 30 -17.09 -7.77 4.79
CA VAL A 30 -17.41 -9.15 5.16
C VAL A 30 -16.41 -9.69 6.17
N GLY A 31 -16.84 -10.62 7.00
CA GLY A 31 -15.98 -11.49 7.78
C GLY A 31 -15.70 -12.78 7.01
N ILE A 32 -14.46 -13.20 6.96
CA ILE A 32 -14.06 -14.45 6.30
C ILE A 32 -13.32 -15.31 7.30
N ALA A 33 -13.85 -16.51 7.57
CA ALA A 33 -13.14 -17.49 8.39
C ALA A 33 -12.08 -18.20 7.53
N LEU A 34 -10.84 -18.10 7.95
CA LEU A 34 -9.70 -18.68 7.23
C LEU A 34 -9.15 -19.92 7.99
N LYS A 35 -8.65 -20.88 7.22
CA LYS A 35 -7.84 -21.99 7.72
C LYS A 35 -6.47 -21.96 7.05
N GLY A 36 -5.41 -22.28 7.79
CA GLY A 36 -4.04 -22.31 7.28
C GLY A 36 -3.22 -21.07 7.64
N VAL A 37 -3.78 -20.20 8.49
CA VAL A 37 -3.09 -19.01 9.01
C VAL A 37 -3.60 -18.73 10.44
N ASP A 38 -2.70 -18.30 11.33
CA ASP A 38 -3.06 -17.88 12.68
C ASP A 38 -3.49 -16.41 12.69
N GLU A 39 -4.43 -16.07 13.58
CA GLU A 39 -4.92 -14.68 13.74
C GLU A 39 -3.78 -13.69 14.01
N ALA A 40 -2.79 -14.09 14.80
CA ALA A 40 -1.63 -13.27 15.12
C ALA A 40 -0.77 -12.88 13.91
N GLU A 41 -0.82 -13.67 12.84
CA GLU A 41 -0.10 -13.44 11.59
C GLU A 41 -0.83 -12.45 10.67
N ILE A 42 -2.15 -12.26 10.86
CA ILE A 42 -2.97 -11.39 10.00
C ILE A 42 -2.80 -9.94 10.45
N LYS A 43 -2.44 -9.07 9.53
CA LYS A 43 -2.24 -7.63 9.77
C LYS A 43 -3.02 -6.80 8.76
N ARG A 44 -3.37 -5.58 9.16
CA ARG A 44 -3.96 -4.61 8.23
C ARG A 44 -3.04 -4.37 7.03
N GLY A 45 -3.64 -4.14 5.88
CA GLY A 45 -2.92 -3.98 4.61
C GLY A 45 -2.63 -5.30 3.89
N MET A 46 -2.95 -6.46 4.48
CA MET A 46 -2.91 -7.74 3.78
C MET A 46 -4.12 -7.87 2.85
N ALA A 47 -3.92 -8.56 1.73
CA ALA A 47 -4.95 -8.86 0.75
C ALA A 47 -5.19 -10.37 0.62
N LEU A 48 -6.46 -10.75 0.44
CA LEU A 48 -6.83 -12.08 -0.03
C LEU A 48 -7.02 -12.03 -1.55
N LEU A 49 -6.33 -12.93 -2.24
CA LEU A 49 -6.30 -12.97 -3.69
C LEU A 49 -6.79 -14.32 -4.20
N PRO A 50 -7.33 -14.41 -5.43
CA PRO A 50 -7.65 -15.67 -6.03
C PRO A 50 -6.42 -16.57 -6.15
N ARG A 51 -6.60 -17.89 -6.01
CA ARG A 51 -5.50 -18.87 -6.06
C ARG A 51 -4.64 -18.80 -7.35
N HIS A 52 -5.27 -18.40 -8.47
CA HIS A 52 -4.60 -18.29 -9.76
C HIS A 52 -3.90 -16.92 -9.98
N ALA A 53 -4.02 -15.99 -9.03
CA ALA A 53 -3.28 -14.75 -9.09
C ALA A 53 -1.78 -15.05 -8.88
N GLU A 54 -0.94 -14.31 -9.58
CA GLU A 54 0.51 -14.31 -9.38
C GLU A 54 0.90 -13.03 -8.63
N PRO A 55 0.60 -12.94 -7.32
CA PRO A 55 0.76 -11.69 -6.60
C PRO A 55 2.23 -11.41 -6.33
N ARG A 56 2.58 -10.13 -6.41
CA ARG A 56 3.86 -9.60 -5.93
C ARG A 56 3.60 -8.56 -4.86
N ALA A 57 4.32 -8.65 -3.76
CA ALA A 57 4.42 -7.54 -2.82
C ALA A 57 5.57 -6.64 -3.26
N THR A 58 5.33 -5.35 -3.27
CA THR A 58 6.35 -4.36 -3.59
C THR A 58 6.66 -3.48 -2.40
N ARG A 59 7.91 -3.10 -2.27
CA ARG A 59 8.37 -2.12 -1.29
C ARG A 59 8.48 -0.73 -1.89
N SER A 60 8.80 -0.64 -3.18
CA SER A 60 8.97 0.62 -3.89
C SER A 60 8.02 0.68 -5.08
N PHE A 61 7.48 1.85 -5.36
CA PHE A 61 6.58 2.09 -6.47
C PHE A 61 6.66 3.54 -6.93
N GLU A 62 6.26 3.77 -8.15
CA GLU A 62 6.17 5.10 -8.73
C GLU A 62 4.72 5.58 -8.69
N ALA A 63 4.51 6.83 -8.33
CA ALA A 63 3.19 7.43 -8.24
C ALA A 63 3.16 8.87 -8.74
N GLU A 64 2.05 9.27 -9.35
CA GLU A 64 1.72 10.66 -9.55
C GLU A 64 1.13 11.22 -8.26
N VAL A 65 1.76 12.24 -7.70
CA VAL A 65 1.44 12.82 -6.40
C VAL A 65 1.02 14.28 -6.56
N MET A 66 -0.10 14.65 -5.94
CA MET A 66 -0.56 16.04 -5.80
C MET A 66 -0.47 16.46 -4.32
N VAL A 67 0.25 17.54 -4.07
CA VAL A 67 0.39 18.14 -2.73
C VAL A 67 -0.77 19.11 -2.48
N LEU A 68 -1.66 18.75 -1.55
CA LEU A 68 -2.81 19.59 -1.22
C LEU A 68 -2.47 20.67 -0.19
N ASN A 69 -1.63 20.33 0.80
CA ASN A 69 -1.16 21.24 1.83
C ASN A 69 0.21 20.84 2.35
N HIS A 70 1.10 21.80 2.50
CA HIS A 70 2.40 21.66 3.15
C HIS A 70 2.90 23.06 3.54
N PRO A 71 3.54 23.26 4.70
CA PRO A 71 4.01 24.58 5.13
C PRO A 71 5.05 25.20 4.20
N THR A 72 5.84 24.37 3.52
CA THR A 72 6.86 24.83 2.57
C THR A 72 6.83 24.04 1.26
N ARG A 73 7.44 22.86 1.24
CA ARG A 73 7.56 21.96 0.10
C ARG A 73 7.91 20.55 0.54
N ILE A 74 7.47 19.57 -0.20
CA ILE A 74 7.96 18.20 -0.09
C ILE A 74 9.31 18.11 -0.76
N ARG A 75 10.28 17.51 -0.10
CA ARG A 75 11.63 17.24 -0.61
C ARG A 75 11.91 15.75 -0.61
N GLU A 76 12.99 15.37 -1.26
CA GLU A 76 13.53 14.02 -1.15
C GLU A 76 13.75 13.64 0.31
N GLY A 77 13.33 12.42 0.67
CA GLY A 77 13.38 11.92 2.04
C GLY A 77 12.21 12.34 2.94
N TYR A 78 11.18 12.99 2.42
CA TYR A 78 9.95 13.25 3.16
C TYR A 78 9.25 11.94 3.54
N GLU A 79 8.84 11.79 4.81
CA GLU A 79 8.33 10.55 5.38
C GLU A 79 6.89 10.69 5.92
N PRO A 80 5.87 10.80 5.06
CA PRO A 80 4.48 10.79 5.48
C PRO A 80 3.98 9.37 5.75
N VAL A 81 2.79 9.27 6.37
CA VAL A 81 2.01 8.04 6.40
C VAL A 81 1.14 7.97 5.15
N VAL A 82 1.29 6.89 4.39
CA VAL A 82 0.47 6.55 3.22
C VAL A 82 -0.71 5.70 3.68
N HIS A 83 -1.91 6.08 3.25
CA HIS A 83 -3.14 5.33 3.45
C HIS A 83 -3.68 4.88 2.09
N LEU A 84 -3.67 3.58 1.86
CA LEU A 84 -4.14 2.95 0.64
C LEU A 84 -5.02 1.76 1.03
N GLU A 85 -6.32 1.81 0.72
CA GLU A 85 -7.30 0.83 1.17
C GLU A 85 -7.21 0.61 2.69
N THR A 86 -6.89 -0.60 3.13
CA THR A 86 -6.68 -0.93 4.55
C THR A 86 -5.25 -0.73 5.03
N LEU A 87 -4.32 -0.44 4.11
CA LEU A 87 -2.91 -0.21 4.40
C LEU A 87 -2.72 1.17 5.04
N SER A 88 -1.87 1.24 6.05
CA SER A 88 -1.39 2.47 6.65
C SER A 88 0.06 2.27 7.04
N GLU A 89 0.98 2.92 6.32
CA GLU A 89 2.42 2.72 6.49
C GLU A 89 3.20 4.01 6.23
N THR A 90 4.25 4.22 6.99
CA THR A 90 5.22 5.28 6.69
C THR A 90 5.97 4.95 5.39
N ALA A 91 6.08 5.94 4.53
CA ALA A 91 6.81 5.79 3.27
C ALA A 91 7.76 6.97 3.04
N ILE A 92 8.83 6.71 2.32
CA ILE A 92 9.85 7.69 1.96
C ILE A 92 9.55 8.18 0.56
N PHE A 93 9.37 9.48 0.39
CA PHE A 93 9.07 10.12 -0.88
C PHE A 93 10.33 10.71 -1.51
N ARG A 94 10.51 10.47 -2.80
CA ARG A 94 11.58 11.03 -3.63
C ARG A 94 10.97 11.65 -4.89
N PRO A 95 10.50 12.93 -4.82
CA PRO A 95 9.92 13.58 -5.99
C PRO A 95 10.91 13.70 -7.13
N GLU A 96 10.48 13.44 -8.35
CA GLU A 96 11.24 13.76 -9.56
C GLU A 96 11.55 15.27 -9.59
N GLY A 97 12.80 15.63 -9.88
CA GLY A 97 13.24 17.03 -9.73
C GLY A 97 13.49 17.49 -8.29
N GLY A 98 13.42 16.58 -7.31
CA GLY A 98 13.85 16.78 -5.93
C GLY A 98 12.89 17.57 -5.02
N LYS A 99 11.76 18.07 -5.54
CA LYS A 99 10.78 18.80 -4.73
C LYS A 99 9.39 18.90 -5.39
N LEU A 100 8.35 19.03 -4.56
CA LEU A 100 6.99 19.45 -4.94
C LEU A 100 6.49 20.54 -4.00
N LEU A 101 5.90 21.58 -4.56
CA LEU A 101 5.25 22.66 -3.81
C LEU A 101 3.76 22.35 -3.55
N PRO A 102 3.12 22.98 -2.56
CA PRO A 102 1.67 22.92 -2.42
C PRO A 102 0.97 23.33 -3.72
N GLY A 103 0.03 22.52 -4.19
CA GLY A 103 -0.65 22.69 -5.47
C GLY A 103 0.03 22.03 -6.67
N ASP A 104 1.29 21.61 -6.54
CA ASP A 104 1.98 20.89 -7.60
C ASP A 104 1.51 19.44 -7.69
N THR A 105 1.58 18.92 -8.92
CA THR A 105 1.49 17.50 -9.24
C THR A 105 2.79 17.06 -9.89
N GLY A 106 3.31 15.91 -9.49
CA GLY A 106 4.54 15.37 -10.07
C GLY A 106 4.77 13.90 -9.76
N MET A 107 5.62 13.29 -10.56
CA MET A 107 6.05 11.91 -10.35
C MET A 107 6.95 11.81 -9.13
N THR A 108 6.77 10.74 -8.38
CA THR A 108 7.46 10.52 -7.11
C THR A 108 7.73 9.04 -6.94
N ASP A 109 8.98 8.70 -6.66
CA ASP A 109 9.33 7.37 -6.18
C ASP A 109 8.97 7.27 -4.69
N ILE A 110 8.25 6.23 -4.33
CA ILE A 110 7.77 6.01 -2.97
C ILE A 110 8.23 4.65 -2.48
N GLU A 111 8.83 4.60 -1.31
CA GLU A 111 9.30 3.38 -0.67
C GLU A 111 8.63 3.20 0.69
N PHE A 112 7.95 2.07 0.90
CA PHE A 112 7.44 1.71 2.23
C PHE A 112 8.60 1.46 3.20
N LYS A 113 8.57 2.09 4.35
CA LYS A 113 9.71 2.11 5.28
C LYS A 113 9.98 0.75 5.92
N PHE A 114 8.94 -0.01 6.29
CA PHE A 114 9.12 -1.18 7.14
C PHE A 114 8.92 -2.50 6.42
N ARG A 115 7.97 -2.61 5.49
CA ARG A 115 7.68 -3.88 4.81
C ARG A 115 7.06 -3.69 3.44
N PRO A 116 7.14 -4.71 2.56
CA PRO A 116 6.44 -4.69 1.29
C PRO A 116 4.94 -4.94 1.47
N TYR A 117 4.14 -4.46 0.52
CA TYR A 117 2.70 -4.67 0.46
C TYR A 117 2.26 -5.05 -0.95
N PHE A 118 1.12 -5.74 -1.04
CA PHE A 118 0.44 -5.92 -2.32
C PHE A 118 -0.32 -4.65 -2.66
N ILE A 119 0.09 -4.00 -3.74
CA ILE A 119 -0.56 -2.84 -4.33
C ILE A 119 -0.62 -3.02 -5.85
N GLU A 120 -1.53 -2.31 -6.50
CA GLU A 120 -1.77 -2.40 -7.94
C GLU A 120 -1.72 -1.01 -8.58
N GLU A 121 -1.33 -0.97 -9.83
CA GLU A 121 -1.38 0.23 -10.65
C GLU A 121 -2.81 0.79 -10.72
N GLY A 122 -2.93 2.10 -10.72
CA GLY A 122 -4.20 2.80 -10.71
C GLY A 122 -4.86 2.97 -9.34
N GLN A 123 -4.35 2.31 -8.29
CA GLN A 123 -4.87 2.52 -6.94
C GLN A 123 -4.55 3.94 -6.47
N ARG A 124 -5.53 4.54 -5.79
CA ARG A 124 -5.41 5.87 -5.17
C ARG A 124 -5.06 5.76 -3.71
N PHE A 125 -4.25 6.70 -3.25
CA PHE A 125 -3.88 6.80 -1.85
C PHE A 125 -3.91 8.25 -1.37
N VAL A 126 -3.98 8.40 -0.07
CA VAL A 126 -3.80 9.68 0.64
C VAL A 126 -2.52 9.58 1.44
N PHE A 127 -1.77 10.67 1.54
CA PHE A 127 -0.66 10.73 2.47
C PHE A 127 -0.81 11.91 3.43
N ARG A 128 -0.30 11.73 4.65
CA ARG A 128 -0.42 12.72 5.72
C ARG A 128 0.80 12.70 6.63
N GLU A 129 1.21 13.89 7.06
CA GLU A 129 2.21 14.10 8.11
C GLU A 129 1.92 15.45 8.79
N GLY A 130 1.45 15.40 10.06
CA GLY A 130 0.98 16.60 10.74
C GLY A 130 -0.15 17.31 9.97
N ALA A 131 0.04 18.59 9.65
CA ALA A 131 -0.87 19.39 8.84
C ALA A 131 -0.69 19.17 7.33
N SER A 132 0.41 18.55 6.92
CA SER A 132 0.69 18.26 5.51
C SER A 132 -0.16 17.10 5.01
N LYS A 133 -0.68 17.24 3.80
CA LYS A 133 -1.50 16.21 3.15
C LYS A 133 -1.46 16.31 1.64
N GLY A 134 -1.68 15.19 1.01
CA GLY A 134 -1.82 15.10 -0.42
C GLY A 134 -2.48 13.79 -0.84
N VAL A 135 -2.60 13.62 -2.13
CA VAL A 135 -3.18 12.43 -2.76
C VAL A 135 -2.21 11.91 -3.82
N GLY A 136 -2.32 10.65 -4.14
CA GLY A 136 -1.52 10.06 -5.21
C GLY A 136 -2.26 8.93 -5.89
N THR A 137 -1.73 8.55 -7.06
CA THR A 137 -2.17 7.41 -7.84
C THR A 137 -0.95 6.57 -8.19
N VAL A 138 -0.99 5.28 -7.91
CA VAL A 138 0.08 4.33 -8.26
C VAL A 138 0.17 4.22 -9.78
N VAL A 139 1.34 4.48 -10.34
CA VAL A 139 1.60 4.43 -11.78
C VAL A 139 2.31 3.14 -12.16
N SER A 140 3.31 2.72 -11.38
CA SER A 140 4.07 1.50 -11.62
C SER A 140 4.53 0.88 -10.31
N THR A 141 4.50 -0.45 -10.25
CA THR A 141 5.00 -1.25 -9.11
C THR A 141 6.28 -2.00 -9.45
N ASP A 142 6.76 -1.90 -10.68
CA ASP A 142 7.97 -2.59 -11.20
C ASP A 142 9.24 -1.73 -11.04
N THR A 143 9.27 -0.84 -10.06
CA THR A 143 10.49 -0.11 -9.77
C THR A 143 11.50 -1.06 -9.13
N ASP A 144 12.59 -1.32 -9.83
CA ASP A 144 13.82 -1.81 -9.21
C ASP A 144 14.25 -0.74 -8.20
N GLY A 145 13.87 -0.93 -6.94
CA GLY A 145 14.33 -0.07 -5.85
C GLY A 145 15.85 0.04 -5.90
N PRO A 146 16.44 1.15 -5.41
CA PRO A 146 17.89 1.28 -5.38
C PRO A 146 18.47 0.04 -4.72
N SER A 147 19.24 -0.73 -5.50
CA SER A 147 19.97 -1.88 -5.01
C SER A 147 20.83 -1.41 -3.84
N THR A 148 20.43 -1.79 -2.62
CA THR A 148 21.30 -1.63 -1.45
C THR A 148 22.60 -2.35 -1.80
N PRO A 149 23.77 -1.70 -1.79
CA PRO A 149 25.02 -2.41 -1.95
C PRO A 149 25.09 -3.45 -0.84
N ALA A 150 25.32 -4.72 -1.23
CA ALA A 150 25.63 -5.75 -0.28
C ALA A 150 26.90 -5.29 0.47
N ASP A 151 26.78 -5.11 1.77
CA ASP A 151 27.94 -4.95 2.62
C ASP A 151 28.76 -6.25 2.54
N ASP A 152 29.97 -6.14 2.01
CA ASP A 152 31.03 -7.16 2.10
C ASP A 152 31.53 -7.31 3.53
#